data_76d96ac25c201236ceb295ebe5ef9948
#
_entry.id   76d96ac25c201236ceb295ebe5ef9948
#
_cell.length_a   1.000
_cell.length_b   1.000
_cell.length_c   1.000
_cell.angle_alpha   90.00
_cell.angle_beta   90.00
_cell.angle_gamma   90.00
#
_symmetry.space_group_name_H-M   'P 1'
#
loop_
_entity.id
_entity.type
_entity.pdbx_description
1 polymer ?
#
loop_
_entity_poly.entity_id
_entity_poly.type
_entity_poly.pdbx_seq_one_letter_code
_entity_poly.pdbx_strand_id
1 'polypeptide(L)'
;MRTLADRIETYLKQRLSESPRGVVEIRRQELALLFACVPSQINYVLSTRFTVDQGYWVESRRGGGGYLRIVRLPVDLHRLVEALRDRPLSQ
;
A
#
# COMPACT_ATOMS: atom_id res chain seq x y z
N MET A 1 -16.09 12.54 -9.24
CA MET A 1 -16.49 11.12 -9.24
C MET A 1 -15.32 10.26 -8.83
N ARG A 2 -15.56 9.34 -7.93
CA ARG A 2 -14.48 8.45 -7.46
C ARG A 2 -14.29 7.28 -8.40
N THR A 3 -13.04 7.02 -8.73
CA THR A 3 -12.68 5.84 -9.51
C THR A 3 -12.62 4.61 -8.61
N LEU A 4 -12.54 3.43 -9.21
CA LEU A 4 -12.34 2.21 -8.45
C LEU A 4 -11.04 2.29 -7.65
N ALA A 5 -9.97 2.82 -8.25
CA ALA A 5 -8.69 2.98 -7.56
C ALA A 5 -8.83 3.86 -6.32
N ASP A 6 -9.59 4.96 -6.43
CA ASP A 6 -9.83 5.85 -5.29
C ASP A 6 -10.56 5.13 -4.16
N ARG A 7 -11.53 4.29 -4.51
CA ARG A 7 -12.32 3.56 -3.52
C ARG A 7 -11.48 2.53 -2.79
N ILE A 8 -10.64 1.80 -3.52
CA ILE A 8 -9.73 0.82 -2.92
C ILE A 8 -8.74 1.53 -2.01
N GLU A 9 -8.18 2.63 -2.48
CA GLU A 9 -7.25 3.43 -1.69
C GLU A 9 -7.88 3.90 -0.38
N THR A 10 -9.08 4.45 -0.44
CA THR A 10 -9.79 4.95 0.73
C THR A 10 -10.05 3.83 1.73
N TYR A 11 -10.47 2.67 1.23
CA TYR A 11 -10.75 1.51 2.08
C TYR A 11 -9.49 1.06 2.84
N LEU A 12 -8.39 0.94 2.12
CA LEU A 12 -7.15 0.48 2.74
C LEU A 12 -6.58 1.51 3.72
N LYS A 13 -6.67 2.79 3.40
CA LYS A 13 -6.21 3.83 4.30
C LYS A 13 -7.05 3.89 5.57
N GLN A 14 -8.34 3.66 5.44
CA GLN A 14 -9.20 3.59 6.61
C GLN A 14 -8.83 2.40 7.49
N ARG A 15 -8.59 1.24 6.88
CA ARG A 15 -8.15 0.05 7.62
C ARG A 15 -6.83 0.32 8.35
N LEU A 16 -5.90 1.02 7.69
CA LEU A 16 -4.63 1.37 8.31
C LEU A 16 -4.81 2.31 9.50
N SER A 17 -5.73 3.28 9.38
CA SER A 17 -5.96 4.22 10.46
C SER A 17 -6.60 3.56 11.68
N GLU A 18 -7.35 2.50 11.47
CA GLU A 18 -7.99 1.75 12.55
C GLU A 18 -7.04 0.76 13.21
N SER A 19 -5.93 0.47 12.58
CA SER A 19 -4.96 -0.48 13.12
C SER A 19 -4.03 0.22 14.10
N PRO A 20 -3.91 -0.29 15.35
CA PRO A 20 -3.00 0.33 16.31
C PRO A 20 -1.55 0.37 15.86
N ARG A 21 -1.15 -0.58 15.02
CA ARG A 21 0.21 -0.67 14.52
C ARG A 21 0.40 -0.06 13.14
N GLY A 22 -0.69 0.38 12.49
CA GLY A 22 -0.62 0.89 11.14
C GLY A 22 -0.28 -0.19 10.13
N VAL A 23 -0.81 -1.39 10.33
CA VAL A 23 -0.55 -2.55 9.46
C VAL A 23 -1.87 -3.18 9.05
N VAL A 24 -2.00 -3.50 7.77
CA VAL A 24 -3.12 -4.26 7.24
C VAL A 24 -2.59 -5.48 6.54
N GLU A 25 -3.13 -6.64 6.88
CA GLU A 25 -2.82 -7.89 6.23
C GLU A 25 -4.09 -8.42 5.59
N ILE A 26 -4.07 -8.64 4.30
CA ILE A 26 -5.24 -9.07 3.57
C ILE A 26 -4.81 -9.84 2.33
N ARG A 27 -5.62 -10.80 1.90
CA ARG A 27 -5.34 -11.53 0.67
C ARG A 27 -5.76 -10.68 -0.52
N ARG A 28 -4.90 -10.64 -1.55
CA ARG A 28 -5.20 -9.90 -2.77
C ARG A 28 -6.53 -10.36 -3.37
N GLN A 29 -6.78 -11.65 -3.34
CA GLN A 29 -8.02 -12.23 -3.86
C GLN A 29 -9.23 -11.74 -3.09
N GLU A 30 -9.14 -11.67 -1.76
CA GLU A 30 -10.24 -11.16 -0.95
C GLU A 30 -10.56 -9.71 -1.29
N LEU A 31 -9.52 -8.91 -1.46
CA LEU A 31 -9.68 -7.50 -1.80
C LEU A 31 -10.30 -7.35 -3.19
N ALA A 32 -9.87 -8.18 -4.13
CA ALA A 32 -10.44 -8.16 -5.48
C ALA A 32 -11.92 -8.55 -5.45
N LEU A 33 -12.29 -9.55 -4.66
CA LEU A 33 -13.68 -9.94 -4.51
C LEU A 33 -14.51 -8.83 -3.88
N LEU A 34 -13.96 -8.18 -2.85
CA LEU A 34 -14.67 -7.12 -2.16
C LEU A 34 -15.04 -5.96 -3.09
N PHE A 35 -14.16 -5.66 -4.04
CA PHE A 35 -14.38 -4.56 -4.96
C PHE A 35 -14.85 -5.03 -6.35
N ALA A 36 -15.14 -6.32 -6.49
CA ALA A 36 -15.61 -6.90 -7.75
C ALA A 36 -14.69 -6.53 -8.91
N CYS A 37 -13.39 -6.72 -8.71
CA CYS A 37 -12.40 -6.40 -9.74
C CYS A 37 -11.37 -7.52 -9.85
N VAL A 38 -10.50 -7.41 -10.84
CA VAL A 38 -9.44 -8.38 -11.06
C VAL A 38 -8.21 -8.04 -10.20
N PRO A 39 -7.39 -9.04 -9.84
CA PRO A 39 -6.20 -8.79 -9.01
C PRO A 39 -5.23 -7.77 -9.58
N SER A 40 -5.13 -7.64 -10.90
CA SER A 40 -4.24 -6.66 -11.51
C SER A 40 -4.66 -5.24 -11.15
N GLN A 41 -5.94 -5.00 -10.90
CA GLN A 41 -6.41 -3.69 -10.46
C GLN A 41 -5.91 -3.38 -9.06
N ILE A 42 -5.87 -4.40 -8.20
CA ILE A 42 -5.32 -4.24 -6.85
C ILE A 42 -3.83 -3.89 -6.95
N ASN A 43 -3.08 -4.62 -7.80
CA ASN A 43 -1.66 -4.33 -7.99
C ASN A 43 -1.44 -2.90 -8.47
N TYR A 44 -2.28 -2.42 -9.36
CA TYR A 44 -2.20 -1.05 -9.86
C TYR A 44 -2.35 -0.04 -8.73
N VAL A 45 -3.34 -0.23 -7.86
CA VAL A 45 -3.57 0.68 -6.74
C VAL A 45 -2.37 0.67 -5.80
N LEU A 46 -1.85 -0.53 -5.48
CA LEU A 46 -0.71 -0.63 -4.57
C LEU A 46 0.53 0.07 -5.13
N SER A 47 0.79 -0.12 -6.42
CA SER A 47 1.99 0.43 -7.04
C SER A 47 1.91 1.95 -7.25
N THR A 48 0.71 2.51 -7.32
CA THR A 48 0.54 3.94 -7.61
C THR A 48 0.11 4.76 -6.40
N ARG A 49 -0.52 4.15 -5.41
CA ARG A 49 -1.09 4.89 -4.28
C ARG A 49 -0.47 4.52 -2.94
N PHE A 50 0.32 3.44 -2.88
CA PHE A 50 0.94 2.98 -1.63
C PHE A 50 2.43 2.80 -1.80
N THR A 51 3.08 3.86 -2.28
CA THR A 51 4.53 3.86 -2.48
C THR A 51 5.24 4.35 -1.21
N VAL A 52 6.53 4.09 -1.13
CA VAL A 52 7.34 4.57 -0.02
C VAL A 52 7.31 6.10 0.04
N ASP A 53 7.33 6.76 -1.11
CA ASP A 53 7.26 8.22 -1.17
C ASP A 53 5.99 8.76 -0.51
N GLN A 54 4.93 7.98 -0.54
CA GLN A 54 3.65 8.38 0.03
C GLN A 54 3.49 7.93 1.48
N GLY A 55 4.51 7.27 2.02
CA GLY A 55 4.53 6.87 3.41
C GLY A 55 4.08 5.45 3.69
N TYR A 56 4.23 4.54 2.73
CA TYR A 56 3.77 3.17 2.88
C TYR A 56 4.83 2.17 2.47
N TRP A 57 4.69 0.96 3.00
CA TRP A 57 5.51 -0.18 2.63
C TRP A 57 4.58 -1.33 2.33
N VAL A 58 4.74 -1.97 1.17
CA VAL A 58 3.89 -3.08 0.76
C VAL A 58 4.73 -4.31 0.53
N GLU A 59 4.36 -5.39 1.19
CA GLU A 59 4.97 -6.69 0.98
C GLU A 59 3.95 -7.63 0.36
N SER A 60 4.38 -8.41 -0.62
CA SER A 60 3.56 -9.44 -1.23
C SER A 60 4.19 -10.78 -0.97
N ARG A 61 3.39 -11.75 -0.57
CA ARG A 61 3.85 -13.12 -0.40
C ARG A 61 3.13 -14.02 -1.39
N ARG A 62 3.88 -14.88 -2.02
CA ARG A 62 3.31 -15.89 -2.91
C ARG A 62 2.81 -17.07 -2.08
N GLY A 63 1.84 -17.78 -2.60
CA GLY A 63 1.22 -18.89 -1.92
C GLY A 63 0.08 -18.42 -1.03
N GLY A 64 -0.86 -19.28 -0.74
CA GLY A 64 -1.98 -18.94 0.11
C GLY A 64 -2.89 -17.87 -0.44
N GLY A 65 -2.92 -17.68 -1.77
CA GLY A 65 -3.86 -16.73 -2.38
C GLY A 65 -3.36 -15.30 -2.49
N GLY A 66 -2.04 -15.08 -2.47
CA GLY A 66 -1.50 -13.75 -2.71
C GLY A 66 -1.66 -12.81 -1.52
N TYR A 67 -1.05 -13.15 -0.43
CA TYR A 67 -1.13 -12.38 0.80
C TYR A 67 -0.42 -11.04 0.66
N LEU A 68 -1.06 -9.99 1.14
CA LEU A 68 -0.52 -8.63 1.13
C LEU A 68 -0.38 -8.12 2.54
N ARG A 69 0.72 -7.41 2.79
CA ARG A 69 0.91 -6.71 4.04
C ARG A 69 1.25 -5.26 3.71
N ILE A 70 0.41 -4.35 4.17
CA ILE A 70 0.60 -2.92 3.93
C ILE A 70 0.91 -2.27 5.28
N VAL A 71 2.01 -1.54 5.33
CA VAL A 71 2.47 -0.89 6.55
C VAL A 71 2.53 0.61 6.31
N ARG A 72 1.96 1.37 7.24
CA ARG A 72 2.12 2.82 7.22
C ARG A 72 3.42 3.17 7.93
N LEU A 73 4.32 3.83 7.21
CA LEU A 73 5.62 4.18 7.77
C LEU A 73 5.49 5.34 8.74
N PRO A 74 6.27 5.32 9.83
CA PRO A 74 6.35 6.48 10.71
C PRO A 74 6.83 7.72 9.94
N VAL A 75 6.36 8.89 10.34
CA VAL A 75 6.72 10.14 9.65
C VAL A 75 8.23 10.33 9.57
N ASP A 76 8.94 10.05 10.66
CA ASP A 76 10.38 10.22 10.69
C ASP A 76 11.09 9.31 9.70
N LEU A 77 10.64 8.05 9.61
CA LEU A 77 11.22 7.10 8.68
C LEU A 77 10.92 7.50 7.23
N HIS A 78 9.71 7.97 6.98
CA HIS A 78 9.32 8.42 5.64
C HIS A 78 10.21 9.59 5.20
N ARG A 79 10.44 10.55 6.08
CA ARG A 79 11.29 11.69 5.78
C ARG A 79 12.73 11.27 5.51
N LEU A 80 13.22 10.30 6.27
CA LEU A 80 14.57 9.80 6.05
C LEU A 80 14.71 9.15 4.69
N VAL A 81 13.73 8.33 4.29
CA VAL A 81 13.75 7.68 2.99
C VAL A 81 13.73 8.71 1.87
N GLU A 82 12.88 9.73 1.98
CA GLU A 82 12.83 10.79 0.97
C GLU A 82 14.16 11.52 0.87
N ALA A 83 14.77 11.83 2.00
CA ALA A 83 16.05 12.53 2.01
C ALA A 83 17.13 11.70 1.32
N LEU A 84 17.14 10.38 1.55
CA LEU A 84 18.13 9.51 0.94
C LEU A 84 17.91 9.38 -0.57
N ARG A 85 16.66 9.39 -1.02
CA ARG A 85 16.35 9.28 -2.43
C ARG A 85 16.74 10.53 -3.20
N ASP A 86 16.65 11.70 -2.54
CA ASP A 86 16.97 12.97 -3.19
C ASP A 86 18.45 13.27 -3.20
N ARG A 87 19.26 12.50 -2.49
CA ARG A 87 20.69 12.74 -2.45
C ARG A 87 21.37 12.31 -3.74
N PRO A 88 22.33 13.11 -4.23
CA PRO A 88 23.12 12.69 -5.39
C PRO A 88 23.88 11.41 -5.08
N LEU A 89 23.94 10.52 -6.05
CA LEU A 89 24.66 9.28 -5.89
C LEU A 89 26.16 9.47 -6.03
N SER A 90 26.56 10.49 -6.74
CA SER A 90 27.98 10.78 -6.95
C SER A 90 28.50 11.62 -5.79
N GLN A 91 29.62 11.25 -5.31
CA GLN A 91 30.29 11.99 -4.26
C GLN A 91 31.77 11.93 -4.44
#